data_942d10827352aa6065d6211902510161
#
_entry.id   942d10827352aa6065d6211902510161
#
_cell.length_a   1.000
_cell.length_b   1.000
_cell.length_c   1.000
_cell.angle_alpha   90.00
_cell.angle_beta   90.00
_cell.angle_gamma   90.00
#
_symmetry.space_group_name_H-M   'P 1'
#
loop_
_entity.id
_entity.type
_entity.pdbx_description
1 polymer ?
#
loop_
_entity_poly.entity_id
_entity_poly.type
_entity_poly.pdbx_seq_one_letter_code
_entity_poly.pdbx_strand_id
1 'polypeptide(L)'
;MQYGRYLFCAENTLCGYFGIYAKISNETSGLAVIDGDVWTQNDTYGQNKLYRLDHDLTGIAQVVTINNSRNRDWEDLAQDQQFLYVGDIGNNLAKRKGGVIYKIARKGLSQQPAVVPTAVLNYQYSDFKKGWFNKHNFDSEAITVVGDQLWLFTKNWKDEKTKLYQINTAETDKIQHVKPVAEYPSKGLITGVDYDPQTATLAFIGYRKNKYLGYSFIWLVKVKNNKPDWSTGIYKQLDIYSQWEAIHWYGAGRLLITAESNPLNKAMIGIVDVQKLLDTGE
;
A
#
# COMPACT_ATOMS: atom_id res chain seq x y z
N MET A 1 0.63 10.73 31.86
CA MET A 1 1.95 10.20 31.47
C MET A 1 2.31 10.84 30.15
N GLN A 2 3.35 11.66 30.15
CA GLN A 2 3.83 12.42 28.99
C GLN A 2 4.49 11.45 28.01
N TYR A 3 3.89 11.21 26.84
CA TYR A 3 4.51 10.44 25.79
C TYR A 3 5.43 11.36 24.98
N GLY A 4 6.70 11.02 24.98
CA GLY A 4 7.75 11.80 24.36
C GLY A 4 7.60 11.89 22.86
N ARG A 5 7.57 13.11 22.33
CA ARG A 5 7.85 13.42 20.94
C ARG A 5 9.32 13.07 20.70
N TYR A 6 9.60 12.01 19.98
CA TYR A 6 10.94 11.80 19.45
C TYR A 6 11.03 12.42 18.06
N LEU A 7 11.37 13.71 18.04
CA LEU A 7 11.90 14.37 16.85
C LEU A 7 13.39 14.01 16.83
N PHE A 8 13.76 12.96 16.13
CA PHE A 8 15.15 12.73 15.77
C PHE A 8 15.36 13.19 14.32
N CYS A 9 15.77 14.45 14.16
CA CYS A 9 16.58 14.86 13.01
C CYS A 9 18.01 14.47 13.32
N ALA A 10 18.37 13.21 13.18
CA ALA A 10 19.75 12.84 12.93
C ALA A 10 20.08 13.19 11.48
N GLU A 11 21.32 13.51 11.17
CA GLU A 11 21.82 14.06 9.89
C GLU A 11 21.59 13.16 8.65
N ASN A 12 20.84 12.06 8.76
CA ASN A 12 20.60 11.09 7.70
C ASN A 12 19.10 10.84 7.47
N THR A 13 18.64 11.24 6.32
CA THR A 13 17.54 10.75 5.44
C THR A 13 16.10 10.70 5.89
N LEU A 14 15.74 10.48 7.13
CA LEU A 14 14.35 10.37 7.56
C LEU A 14 13.97 11.50 8.50
N CYS A 15 13.14 12.43 8.04
CA CYS A 15 12.52 13.44 8.87
C CYS A 15 11.28 12.89 9.54
N GLY A 16 11.41 12.46 10.79
CA GLY A 16 10.30 12.25 11.71
C GLY A 16 9.59 10.89 11.59
N TYR A 17 9.79 10.03 12.60
CA TYR A 17 8.91 8.91 12.87
C TYR A 17 7.89 9.31 13.95
N PHE A 18 6.63 9.00 13.70
CA PHE A 18 5.57 9.15 14.70
C PHE A 18 5.08 7.75 15.05
N GLY A 19 5.04 7.41 16.32
CA GLY A 19 4.40 6.17 16.75
C GLY A 19 2.88 6.30 16.67
N ILE A 20 2.20 5.40 15.97
CA ILE A 20 0.75 5.28 16.05
C ILE A 20 0.43 4.47 17.30
N TYR A 21 -0.09 5.12 18.33
CA TYR A 21 -0.37 4.49 19.62
C TYR A 21 -1.78 3.88 19.72
N ALA A 22 -2.57 3.95 18.70
CA ALA A 22 -3.92 3.38 18.73
C ALA A 22 -3.86 1.86 18.55
N LYS A 23 -4.46 1.12 19.48
CA LYS A 23 -4.60 -0.35 19.46
C LYS A 23 -5.22 -0.91 18.15
N ILE A 24 -5.82 -0.04 17.35
CA ILE A 24 -6.59 -0.36 16.14
C ILE A 24 -5.72 -0.37 14.88
N SER A 25 -4.52 0.23 14.91
CA SER A 25 -3.63 0.31 13.75
C SER A 25 -2.45 -0.67 13.79
N ASN A 26 -2.54 -1.72 14.60
CA ASN A 26 -1.43 -2.68 14.72
C ASN A 26 -1.14 -3.45 13.42
N GLU A 27 -2.12 -3.50 12.51
CA GLU A 27 -2.08 -4.22 11.24
C GLU A 27 -2.43 -3.27 10.07
N THR A 28 -1.91 -2.02 10.13
CA THR A 28 -2.12 -1.02 9.07
C THR A 28 -1.48 -1.48 7.76
N SER A 29 -2.28 -1.56 6.70
CA SER A 29 -1.85 -2.13 5.43
C SER A 29 -1.96 -1.17 4.24
N GLY A 30 -2.93 -0.28 4.18
CA GLY A 30 -3.09 0.67 3.07
C GLY A 30 -3.13 2.12 3.52
N LEU A 31 -2.79 3.06 2.63
CA LEU A 31 -2.85 4.51 2.87
C LEU A 31 -3.57 5.24 1.73
N ALA A 32 -4.36 6.25 2.11
CA ALA A 32 -4.92 7.22 1.18
C ALA A 32 -4.98 8.60 1.82
N VAL A 33 -4.92 9.67 1.01
CA VAL A 33 -5.12 11.05 1.49
C VAL A 33 -6.29 11.67 0.74
N ILE A 34 -7.40 11.89 1.47
CA ILE A 34 -8.64 12.39 0.92
C ILE A 34 -8.95 13.73 1.57
N ASP A 35 -9.00 14.80 0.76
CA ASP A 35 -9.27 16.16 1.20
C ASP A 35 -8.36 16.65 2.34
N GLY A 36 -7.10 16.16 2.35
CA GLY A 36 -6.09 16.45 3.37
C GLY A 36 -6.09 15.52 4.59
N ASP A 37 -7.11 14.70 4.74
CA ASP A 37 -7.20 13.68 5.80
C ASP A 37 -6.49 12.39 5.39
N VAL A 38 -5.73 11.82 6.31
CA VAL A 38 -5.06 10.52 6.12
C VAL A 38 -5.99 9.38 6.54
N TRP A 39 -6.15 8.44 5.65
CA TRP A 39 -6.96 7.24 5.84
C TRP A 39 -6.12 5.98 5.73
N THR A 40 -6.46 5.00 6.56
CA THR A 40 -5.85 3.68 6.54
C THR A 40 -6.89 2.59 6.78
N GLN A 41 -6.51 1.35 6.62
CA GLN A 41 -7.29 0.17 6.96
C GLN A 41 -6.38 -0.89 7.60
N ASN A 42 -6.97 -1.92 8.19
CA ASN A 42 -6.25 -3.08 8.70
C ASN A 42 -6.50 -4.30 7.81
N ASP A 43 -5.55 -5.21 7.73
CA ASP A 43 -5.69 -6.49 7.05
C ASP A 43 -6.48 -7.52 7.86
N THR A 44 -6.79 -7.24 9.14
CA THR A 44 -7.50 -8.13 10.07
C THR A 44 -8.79 -8.69 9.48
N TYR A 45 -8.88 -10.01 9.35
CA TYR A 45 -10.06 -10.71 8.86
C TYR A 45 -11.37 -10.25 9.55
N GLY A 46 -12.38 -9.91 8.74
CA GLY A 46 -13.69 -9.49 9.22
C GLY A 46 -13.80 -8.03 9.66
N GLN A 47 -12.72 -7.26 9.68
CA GLN A 47 -12.73 -5.83 10.01
C GLN A 47 -12.89 -4.99 8.73
N ASN A 48 -14.10 -4.84 8.24
CA ASN A 48 -14.43 -4.04 7.06
C ASN A 48 -14.56 -2.54 7.41
N LYS A 49 -13.47 -1.93 7.86
CA LYS A 49 -13.42 -0.56 8.38
C LYS A 49 -12.30 0.25 7.76
N LEU A 50 -12.57 1.53 7.54
CA LEU A 50 -11.58 2.56 7.26
C LEU A 50 -11.38 3.40 8.51
N TYR A 51 -10.17 3.85 8.73
CA TYR A 51 -9.76 4.67 9.86
C TYR A 51 -9.19 5.99 9.34
N ARG A 52 -9.82 7.10 9.71
CA ARG A 52 -9.25 8.43 9.50
C ARG A 52 -8.36 8.77 10.69
N LEU A 53 -7.14 9.12 10.43
CA LEU A 53 -6.20 9.53 11.46
C LEU A 53 -6.48 10.97 11.91
N ASP A 54 -6.06 11.31 13.13
CA ASP A 54 -6.06 12.69 13.61
C ASP A 54 -4.97 13.53 12.90
N HIS A 55 -5.01 14.84 13.09
CA HIS A 55 -4.05 15.75 12.44
C HIS A 55 -2.60 15.52 12.86
N ASP A 56 -2.38 15.00 14.06
CA ASP A 56 -1.04 14.72 14.58
C ASP A 56 -0.56 13.34 14.14
N LEU A 57 -1.37 12.56 13.42
CA LEU A 57 -1.11 11.20 12.97
C LEU A 57 -0.80 10.22 14.13
N THR A 58 -1.31 10.50 15.31
CA THR A 58 -1.03 9.73 16.53
C THR A 58 -2.23 8.91 17.01
N GLY A 59 -3.41 9.17 16.48
CA GLY A 59 -4.65 8.52 16.87
C GLY A 59 -5.67 8.41 15.74
N ILE A 60 -6.82 7.80 16.05
CA ILE A 60 -7.93 7.65 15.14
C ILE A 60 -8.99 8.69 15.48
N ALA A 61 -9.24 9.58 14.51
CA ALA A 61 -10.28 10.60 14.61
C ALA A 61 -11.66 10.07 14.22
N GLN A 62 -11.72 9.08 13.32
CA GLN A 62 -12.98 8.55 12.83
C GLN A 62 -12.82 7.09 12.35
N VAL A 63 -13.91 6.32 12.51
CA VAL A 63 -14.04 4.98 11.95
C VAL A 63 -15.25 4.96 11.03
N VAL A 64 -15.06 4.46 9.82
CA VAL A 64 -16.13 4.29 8.83
C VAL A 64 -16.25 2.81 8.45
N THR A 65 -17.44 2.24 8.63
CA THR A 65 -17.72 0.86 8.24
C THR A 65 -18.07 0.80 6.75
N ILE A 66 -17.49 -0.15 6.02
CA ILE A 66 -17.88 -0.43 4.64
C ILE A 66 -18.89 -1.56 4.64
N ASN A 67 -20.17 -1.22 4.59
CA ASN A 67 -21.25 -2.21 4.51
C ASN A 67 -21.20 -2.93 3.15
N ASN A 68 -21.76 -4.12 3.08
CA ASN A 68 -21.75 -4.97 1.88
C ASN A 68 -20.34 -5.26 1.34
N SER A 69 -19.35 -5.20 2.22
CA SER A 69 -17.98 -5.63 1.94
C SER A 69 -17.55 -6.74 2.89
N ARG A 70 -16.48 -7.42 2.56
CA ARG A 70 -15.86 -8.42 3.40
C ARG A 70 -14.36 -8.20 3.38
N ASN A 71 -13.77 -8.02 4.54
CA ASN A 71 -12.32 -8.11 4.68
C ASN A 71 -11.94 -9.58 4.85
N ARG A 72 -11.32 -10.14 3.82
CA ARG A 72 -10.68 -11.47 3.89
C ARG A 72 -9.19 -11.33 4.08
N ASP A 73 -8.61 -10.35 3.37
CA ASP A 73 -7.18 -10.07 3.31
C ASP A 73 -7.03 -8.73 2.58
N TRP A 74 -7.43 -7.62 3.26
CA TRP A 74 -7.32 -6.27 2.71
C TRP A 74 -5.88 -5.80 2.81
N GLU A 75 -5.28 -5.45 1.69
CA GLU A 75 -3.85 -5.16 1.64
C GLU A 75 -3.53 -3.70 1.36
N ASP A 76 -4.24 -3.04 0.44
CA ASP A 76 -3.88 -1.67 0.07
C ASP A 76 -5.10 -0.81 -0.29
N LEU A 77 -4.88 0.52 -0.26
CA LEU A 77 -5.79 1.56 -0.68
C LEU A 77 -5.23 2.29 -1.90
N ALA A 78 -6.06 2.49 -2.91
CA ALA A 78 -5.76 3.37 -4.03
C ALA A 78 -6.84 4.42 -4.18
N GLN A 79 -6.55 5.53 -4.85
CA GLN A 79 -7.54 6.58 -5.06
C GLN A 79 -7.39 7.28 -6.41
N ASP A 80 -8.49 7.78 -6.92
CA ASP A 80 -8.56 8.79 -7.95
C ASP A 80 -9.28 10.04 -7.43
N GLN A 81 -9.65 10.97 -8.32
CA GLN A 81 -10.33 12.19 -7.90
C GLN A 81 -11.72 11.94 -7.30
N GLN A 82 -12.40 10.84 -7.65
CA GLN A 82 -13.79 10.56 -7.29
C GLN A 82 -13.94 9.39 -6.33
N PHE A 83 -13.04 8.41 -6.40
CA PHE A 83 -13.19 7.13 -5.71
C PHE A 83 -11.96 6.76 -4.89
N LEU A 84 -12.24 6.06 -3.80
CA LEU A 84 -11.31 5.26 -3.03
C LEU A 84 -11.53 3.79 -3.40
N TYR A 85 -10.45 3.05 -3.59
CA TYR A 85 -10.44 1.63 -3.89
C TYR A 85 -9.81 0.88 -2.74
N VAL A 86 -10.51 -0.13 -2.22
CA VAL A 86 -10.04 -0.99 -1.12
C VAL A 86 -9.79 -2.37 -1.69
N GLY A 87 -8.54 -2.81 -1.64
CA GLY A 87 -8.09 -4.05 -2.24
C GLY A 87 -8.19 -5.25 -1.29
N ASP A 88 -9.19 -6.14 -1.46
CA ASP A 88 -9.24 -7.47 -0.85
C ASP A 88 -8.49 -8.46 -1.75
N ILE A 89 -7.16 -8.38 -1.72
CA ILE A 89 -6.26 -8.90 -2.75
C ILE A 89 -5.20 -9.87 -2.23
N GLY A 90 -4.97 -9.93 -0.91
CA GLY A 90 -4.01 -10.81 -0.27
C GLY A 90 -4.31 -12.30 -0.50
N ASN A 91 -3.27 -13.11 -0.53
CA ASN A 91 -3.37 -14.53 -0.88
C ASN A 91 -2.18 -15.35 -0.38
N ASN A 92 -1.70 -15.08 0.83
CA ASN A 92 -0.56 -15.75 1.46
C ASN A 92 -0.54 -17.29 1.31
N LEU A 93 -1.73 -17.89 1.26
CA LEU A 93 -1.91 -19.35 1.15
C LEU A 93 -2.00 -19.87 -0.29
N ALA A 94 -1.91 -19.01 -1.31
CA ALA A 94 -2.09 -19.36 -2.73
C ALA A 94 -3.41 -20.11 -3.04
N LYS A 95 -4.49 -19.78 -2.33
CA LYS A 95 -5.80 -20.42 -2.51
C LYS A 95 -6.73 -19.64 -3.41
N ARG A 96 -6.53 -18.32 -3.51
CA ARG A 96 -7.38 -17.40 -4.27
C ARG A 96 -6.87 -17.29 -5.70
N LYS A 97 -7.78 -17.47 -6.68
CA LYS A 97 -7.46 -17.30 -8.11
C LYS A 97 -7.44 -15.84 -8.57
N GLY A 98 -7.81 -14.93 -7.69
CA GLY A 98 -7.94 -13.51 -7.93
C GLY A 98 -8.43 -12.81 -6.67
N GLY A 99 -8.86 -11.58 -6.78
CA GLY A 99 -9.30 -10.75 -5.65
C GLY A 99 -10.55 -9.94 -5.95
N VAL A 100 -10.87 -9.11 -5.00
CA VAL A 100 -12.02 -8.19 -5.03
C VAL A 100 -11.52 -6.79 -4.66
N ILE A 101 -11.98 -5.77 -5.39
CA ILE A 101 -11.68 -4.38 -5.06
C ILE A 101 -13.00 -3.64 -4.88
N TYR A 102 -13.18 -3.02 -3.73
CA TYR A 102 -14.37 -2.23 -3.41
C TYR A 102 -14.14 -0.79 -3.83
N LYS A 103 -14.99 -0.28 -4.73
CA LYS A 103 -14.96 1.10 -5.23
C LYS A 103 -15.92 1.94 -4.40
N ILE A 104 -15.44 2.97 -3.73
CA ILE A 104 -16.19 3.79 -2.76
C ILE A 104 -16.11 5.25 -3.19
N ALA A 105 -17.25 5.96 -3.19
CA ALA A 105 -17.25 7.39 -3.46
C ALA A 105 -16.50 8.15 -2.34
N ARG A 106 -15.53 8.98 -2.71
CA ARG A 106 -14.79 9.84 -1.76
C ARG A 106 -15.69 10.93 -1.16
N LYS A 107 -16.59 11.46 -1.99
CA LYS A 107 -17.52 12.54 -1.58
C LYS A 107 -18.37 12.09 -0.39
N GLY A 108 -18.23 12.80 0.72
CA GLY A 108 -18.98 12.55 1.96
C GLY A 108 -18.47 11.39 2.80
N LEU A 109 -17.33 10.78 2.47
CA LEU A 109 -16.75 9.68 3.25
C LEU A 109 -16.51 10.08 4.71
N SER A 110 -15.95 11.26 4.95
CA SER A 110 -15.68 11.79 6.30
C SER A 110 -16.93 12.26 7.06
N GLN A 111 -18.10 12.25 6.43
CA GLN A 111 -19.35 12.74 7.04
C GLN A 111 -20.26 11.60 7.53
N GLN A 112 -19.90 10.35 7.29
CA GLN A 112 -20.76 9.20 7.56
C GLN A 112 -20.05 8.15 8.43
N PRO A 113 -20.78 7.49 9.34
CA PRO A 113 -20.21 6.38 10.13
C PRO A 113 -20.13 5.07 9.32
N ALA A 114 -20.85 5.00 8.19
CA ALA A 114 -20.84 3.83 7.33
C ALA A 114 -21.14 4.21 5.88
N VAL A 115 -20.54 3.50 4.94
CA VAL A 115 -20.74 3.64 3.50
C VAL A 115 -20.98 2.28 2.85
N VAL A 116 -21.47 2.29 1.61
CA VAL A 116 -21.53 1.11 0.74
C VAL A 116 -20.68 1.34 -0.50
N PRO A 117 -20.03 0.32 -1.02
CA PRO A 117 -19.33 0.44 -2.29
C PRO A 117 -20.28 0.85 -3.42
N THR A 118 -19.86 1.78 -4.24
CA THR A 118 -20.60 2.16 -5.48
C THR A 118 -20.49 1.07 -6.54
N ALA A 119 -19.42 0.29 -6.49
CA ALA A 119 -19.20 -0.88 -7.34
C ALA A 119 -18.21 -1.85 -6.68
N VAL A 120 -18.19 -3.08 -7.20
CA VAL A 120 -17.26 -4.14 -6.80
C VAL A 120 -16.56 -4.67 -8.04
N LEU A 121 -15.26 -4.51 -8.11
CA LEU A 121 -14.42 -5.03 -9.19
C LEU A 121 -13.95 -6.43 -8.80
N ASN A 122 -14.31 -7.42 -9.60
CA ASN A 122 -13.84 -8.80 -9.42
C ASN A 122 -12.83 -9.13 -10.50
N TYR A 123 -11.69 -9.72 -10.13
CA TYR A 123 -10.70 -10.16 -11.08
C TYR A 123 -10.17 -11.55 -10.80
N GLN A 124 -9.65 -12.22 -11.85
CA GLN A 124 -8.94 -13.48 -11.76
C GLN A 124 -7.67 -13.44 -12.61
N TYR A 125 -6.59 -13.99 -12.06
CA TYR A 125 -5.35 -14.16 -12.80
C TYR A 125 -5.50 -15.24 -13.88
N SER A 126 -5.26 -14.90 -15.15
CA SER A 126 -5.30 -15.86 -16.26
C SER A 126 -4.12 -16.85 -16.21
N ASP A 127 -3.03 -16.48 -15.54
CA ASP A 127 -1.84 -17.32 -15.38
C ASP A 127 -1.76 -18.00 -14.00
N PHE A 128 -2.86 -18.02 -13.23
CA PHE A 128 -2.87 -18.57 -11.87
C PHE A 128 -2.36 -20.01 -11.81
N LYS A 129 -1.44 -20.24 -10.91
CA LYS A 129 -0.96 -21.57 -10.54
C LYS A 129 -1.05 -21.73 -9.02
N LYS A 130 -1.79 -22.76 -8.59
CA LYS A 130 -1.89 -23.09 -7.18
C LYS A 130 -0.48 -23.32 -6.59
N GLY A 131 -0.20 -22.72 -5.47
CA GLY A 131 1.07 -22.81 -4.78
C GLY A 131 0.93 -23.29 -3.34
N TRP A 132 1.98 -23.09 -2.56
CA TRP A 132 2.06 -23.34 -1.13
C TRP A 132 2.35 -22.03 -0.42
N PHE A 133 2.03 -21.95 0.87
CA PHE A 133 2.34 -20.80 1.72
C PHE A 133 3.77 -20.30 1.48
N ASN A 134 3.91 -19.01 1.19
CA ASN A 134 5.19 -18.33 0.90
C ASN A 134 6.09 -18.99 -0.17
N LYS A 135 5.49 -19.75 -1.13
CA LYS A 135 6.22 -20.39 -2.23
C LYS A 135 5.51 -20.19 -3.57
N HIS A 136 4.90 -19.04 -3.76
CA HIS A 136 4.16 -18.67 -4.98
C HIS A 136 4.32 -17.18 -5.30
N ASN A 137 3.76 -16.74 -6.42
CA ASN A 137 3.84 -15.38 -6.94
C ASN A 137 2.44 -14.83 -7.29
N PHE A 138 1.42 -15.15 -6.47
CA PHE A 138 0.03 -14.73 -6.65
C PHE A 138 -0.56 -14.13 -5.36
N ASP A 139 0.29 -13.62 -4.52
CA ASP A 139 -0.04 -12.73 -3.42
C ASP A 139 0.07 -11.31 -3.92
N SER A 140 -0.95 -10.50 -3.74
CA SER A 140 -0.92 -9.10 -4.15
C SER A 140 -1.15 -8.22 -2.95
N GLU A 141 -0.28 -7.23 -2.79
CA GLU A 141 -0.32 -6.37 -1.62
C GLU A 141 -0.22 -4.87 -1.98
N ALA A 142 -0.17 -4.53 -3.26
CA ALA A 142 -0.01 -3.14 -3.67
C ALA A 142 -0.92 -2.79 -4.85
N ILE A 143 -1.68 -1.70 -4.73
CA ILE A 143 -2.52 -1.16 -5.80
C ILE A 143 -2.38 0.36 -5.90
N THR A 144 -2.45 0.89 -7.12
CA THR A 144 -2.55 2.33 -7.35
C THR A 144 -3.35 2.62 -8.61
N VAL A 145 -3.85 3.84 -8.77
CA VAL A 145 -4.55 4.26 -9.98
C VAL A 145 -3.59 4.96 -10.93
N VAL A 146 -3.51 4.48 -12.18
CA VAL A 146 -2.77 5.12 -13.25
C VAL A 146 -3.70 5.30 -14.45
N GLY A 147 -4.05 6.55 -14.75
CA GLY A 147 -5.07 6.85 -15.75
C GLY A 147 -6.45 6.34 -15.34
N ASP A 148 -7.02 5.47 -16.15
CA ASP A 148 -8.34 4.85 -15.94
C ASP A 148 -8.27 3.42 -15.41
N GLN A 149 -7.06 2.97 -14.99
CA GLN A 149 -6.82 1.61 -14.55
C GLN A 149 -6.26 1.53 -13.15
N LEU A 150 -6.64 0.49 -12.43
CA LEU A 150 -5.94 0.04 -11.25
C LEU A 150 -4.76 -0.84 -11.66
N TRP A 151 -3.59 -0.45 -11.23
CA TRP A 151 -2.38 -1.24 -11.34
C TRP A 151 -2.19 -2.03 -10.06
N LEU A 152 -2.14 -3.34 -10.20
CA LEU A 152 -1.99 -4.27 -9.10
C LEU A 152 -0.63 -4.95 -9.21
N PHE A 153 0.12 -4.92 -8.12
CA PHE A 153 1.46 -5.50 -8.02
C PHE A 153 1.48 -6.66 -7.05
N THR A 154 2.22 -7.70 -7.40
CA THR A 154 2.33 -8.91 -6.58
C THR A 154 3.52 -8.85 -5.63
N LYS A 155 3.33 -9.43 -4.44
CA LYS A 155 4.36 -9.78 -3.47
C LYS A 155 4.86 -11.19 -3.78
N ASN A 156 5.88 -11.30 -4.59
CA ASN A 156 6.37 -12.58 -5.07
C ASN A 156 7.25 -13.26 -4.03
N TRP A 157 6.66 -14.14 -3.25
CA TRP A 157 7.38 -14.91 -2.22
C TRP A 157 8.45 -15.85 -2.76
N LYS A 158 8.27 -16.34 -4.01
CA LYS A 158 9.16 -17.37 -4.57
C LYS A 158 10.45 -16.80 -5.12
N ASP A 159 10.41 -15.60 -5.72
CA ASP A 159 11.53 -15.06 -6.50
C ASP A 159 11.89 -13.61 -6.20
N GLU A 160 11.18 -12.98 -5.22
CA GLU A 160 11.41 -11.58 -4.80
C GLU A 160 11.34 -10.58 -5.97
N LYS A 161 10.46 -10.86 -6.94
CA LYS A 161 10.06 -9.96 -8.02
C LYS A 161 8.67 -9.43 -7.77
N THR A 162 8.19 -8.58 -8.66
CA THR A 162 6.79 -8.17 -8.70
C THR A 162 6.24 -8.26 -10.13
N LYS A 163 4.98 -8.66 -10.27
CA LYS A 163 4.25 -8.63 -11.53
C LYS A 163 3.24 -7.51 -11.50
N LEU A 164 3.08 -6.83 -12.63
CA LEU A 164 2.01 -5.87 -12.86
C LEU A 164 0.83 -6.55 -13.55
N TYR A 165 -0.36 -6.35 -12.98
CA TYR A 165 -1.64 -6.59 -13.62
C TYR A 165 -2.42 -5.29 -13.70
N GLN A 166 -3.27 -5.14 -14.72
CA GLN A 166 -4.11 -3.96 -14.92
C GLN A 166 -5.57 -4.36 -14.88
N ILE A 167 -6.36 -3.61 -14.10
CA ILE A 167 -7.79 -3.84 -13.86
C ILE A 167 -8.53 -2.57 -14.30
N ASN A 168 -9.50 -2.72 -15.19
CA ASN A 168 -10.31 -1.61 -15.67
C ASN A 168 -11.30 -1.15 -14.58
N THR A 169 -11.22 0.10 -14.18
CA THR A 169 -12.08 0.67 -13.11
C THR A 169 -13.53 0.87 -13.51
N ALA A 170 -13.85 0.82 -14.81
CA ALA A 170 -15.20 0.95 -15.33
C ALA A 170 -15.93 -0.40 -15.52
N GLU A 171 -15.20 -1.52 -15.56
CA GLU A 171 -15.79 -2.85 -15.75
C GLU A 171 -16.19 -3.46 -14.40
N THR A 172 -17.43 -3.27 -13.99
CA THR A 172 -17.94 -3.62 -12.65
C THR A 172 -18.89 -4.81 -12.62
N ASP A 173 -19.44 -5.23 -13.74
CA ASP A 173 -20.52 -6.20 -13.88
C ASP A 173 -20.06 -7.61 -14.25
N LYS A 174 -18.76 -7.80 -14.44
CA LYS A 174 -18.16 -9.10 -14.81
C LYS A 174 -16.83 -9.33 -14.09
N ILE A 175 -16.41 -10.59 -14.08
CA ILE A 175 -15.07 -10.97 -13.63
C ILE A 175 -14.06 -10.62 -14.73
N GLN A 176 -13.09 -9.79 -14.42
CA GLN A 176 -11.99 -9.43 -15.31
C GLN A 176 -10.90 -10.49 -15.27
N HIS A 177 -10.62 -11.14 -16.39
CA HIS A 177 -9.51 -12.10 -16.53
C HIS A 177 -8.23 -11.36 -16.90
N VAL A 178 -7.38 -11.10 -15.90
CA VAL A 178 -6.17 -10.29 -16.08
C VAL A 178 -4.95 -11.15 -16.41
N LYS A 179 -4.11 -10.66 -17.31
CA LYS A 179 -2.81 -11.24 -17.66
C LYS A 179 -1.69 -10.37 -17.10
N PRO A 180 -0.53 -10.94 -16.76
CA PRO A 180 0.60 -10.12 -16.35
C PRO A 180 1.05 -9.24 -17.53
N VAL A 181 1.16 -7.93 -17.30
CA VAL A 181 1.63 -6.94 -18.26
C VAL A 181 3.16 -6.93 -18.33
N ALA A 182 3.77 -7.09 -17.17
CA ALA A 182 5.23 -7.10 -16.99
C ALA A 182 5.61 -7.75 -15.65
N GLU A 183 6.88 -8.11 -15.53
CA GLU A 183 7.51 -8.58 -14.30
C GLU A 183 8.79 -7.78 -14.07
N TYR A 184 9.05 -7.40 -12.82
CA TYR A 184 10.17 -6.52 -12.46
C TYR A 184 10.99 -7.07 -11.30
N PRO A 185 12.32 -6.84 -11.29
CA PRO A 185 13.22 -7.31 -10.22
C PRO A 185 13.17 -6.34 -9.02
N SER A 186 12.16 -6.48 -8.16
CA SER A 186 11.95 -5.60 -6.99
C SER A 186 13.01 -5.75 -5.90
N LYS A 187 13.82 -6.79 -5.93
CA LYS A 187 14.87 -7.10 -4.94
C LYS A 187 14.33 -7.34 -3.52
N GLY A 188 13.08 -7.75 -3.42
CA GLY A 188 12.38 -8.01 -2.17
C GLY A 188 10.87 -8.05 -2.36
N LEU A 189 10.14 -8.13 -1.28
CA LEU A 189 8.69 -8.25 -1.24
C LEU A 189 8.07 -6.85 -1.29
N ILE A 190 7.35 -6.54 -2.37
CA ILE A 190 6.57 -5.29 -2.49
C ILE A 190 5.31 -5.43 -1.66
N THR A 191 5.02 -4.43 -0.84
CA THR A 191 3.87 -4.39 0.09
C THR A 191 2.96 -3.19 -0.13
N GLY A 192 3.45 -2.12 -0.78
CA GLY A 192 2.63 -0.96 -1.09
C GLY A 192 3.16 -0.19 -2.29
N VAL A 193 2.29 0.58 -2.94
CA VAL A 193 2.64 1.44 -4.07
C VAL A 193 1.71 2.64 -4.13
N ASP A 194 2.25 3.80 -4.52
CA ASP A 194 1.42 4.93 -4.91
C ASP A 194 2.02 5.66 -6.12
N TYR A 195 1.16 6.29 -6.89
CA TYR A 195 1.50 6.98 -8.14
C TYR A 195 1.28 8.49 -8.02
N ASP A 196 2.34 9.26 -8.30
CA ASP A 196 2.23 10.70 -8.47
C ASP A 196 2.03 11.05 -9.96
N PRO A 197 0.85 11.52 -10.37
CA PRO A 197 0.59 11.91 -11.74
C PRO A 197 1.34 13.18 -12.18
N GLN A 198 1.77 14.04 -11.23
CA GLN A 198 2.47 15.28 -11.55
C GLN A 198 3.89 15.00 -12.05
N THR A 199 4.56 14.06 -11.43
CA THR A 199 5.92 13.66 -11.79
C THR A 199 5.99 12.37 -12.61
N ALA A 200 4.82 11.72 -12.84
CA ALA A 200 4.70 10.41 -13.45
C ALA A 200 5.59 9.36 -12.74
N THR A 201 5.59 9.34 -11.40
CA THR A 201 6.46 8.50 -10.60
C THR A 201 5.67 7.57 -9.70
N LEU A 202 5.98 6.28 -9.76
CA LEU A 202 5.57 5.28 -8.77
C LEU A 202 6.57 5.28 -7.61
N ALA A 203 6.06 5.29 -6.40
CA ALA A 203 6.81 5.00 -5.19
C ALA A 203 6.35 3.64 -4.66
N PHE A 204 7.27 2.69 -4.58
CA PHE A 204 7.02 1.38 -3.98
C PHE A 204 7.69 1.31 -2.61
N ILE A 205 7.06 0.61 -1.68
CA ILE A 205 7.68 0.20 -0.43
C ILE A 205 7.71 -1.32 -0.35
N GLY A 206 8.66 -1.82 0.41
CA GLY A 206 8.77 -3.24 0.65
C GLY A 206 9.89 -3.58 1.61
N TYR A 207 10.03 -4.87 1.85
CA TYR A 207 11.09 -5.37 2.72
C TYR A 207 11.64 -6.70 2.21
N ARG A 208 12.81 -7.04 2.71
CA ARG A 208 13.41 -8.34 2.54
C ARG A 208 13.73 -8.95 3.89
N LYS A 209 13.29 -10.18 4.11
CA LYS A 209 13.66 -10.98 5.28
C LYS A 209 14.80 -11.90 4.89
N ASN A 210 15.89 -11.84 5.62
CA ASN A 210 16.90 -12.88 5.58
C ASN A 210 16.91 -13.64 6.93
N LYS A 211 17.76 -14.65 7.05
CA LYS A 211 17.77 -15.53 8.23
C LYS A 211 18.04 -14.81 9.55
N TYR A 212 18.72 -13.65 9.52
CA TYR A 212 19.21 -12.97 10.73
C TYR A 212 18.76 -11.50 10.81
N LEU A 213 18.75 -10.80 9.69
CA LEU A 213 18.41 -9.38 9.60
C LEU A 213 17.56 -9.17 8.35
N GLY A 214 16.62 -8.26 8.43
CA GLY A 214 15.90 -7.76 7.27
C GLY A 214 16.35 -6.35 6.91
N TYR A 215 15.91 -5.87 5.79
CA TYR A 215 15.96 -4.46 5.44
C TYR A 215 14.69 -4.07 4.70
N SER A 216 14.32 -2.81 4.86
CA SER A 216 13.20 -2.21 4.15
C SER A 216 13.72 -1.27 3.08
N PHE A 217 12.95 -1.05 2.04
CA PHE A 217 13.39 -0.26 0.90
C PHE A 217 12.24 0.51 0.25
N ILE A 218 12.63 1.56 -0.48
CA ILE A 218 11.77 2.29 -1.39
C ILE A 218 12.36 2.20 -2.81
N TRP A 219 11.49 1.98 -3.80
CA TRP A 219 11.78 2.21 -5.19
C TRP A 219 11.02 3.44 -5.69
N LEU A 220 11.69 4.31 -6.45
CA LEU A 220 11.06 5.37 -7.23
C LEU A 220 11.24 5.04 -8.70
N VAL A 221 10.14 4.88 -9.43
CA VAL A 221 10.17 4.40 -10.83
C VAL A 221 9.27 5.27 -11.69
N LYS A 222 9.78 5.81 -12.79
CA LYS A 222 8.98 6.58 -13.73
C LYS A 222 8.01 5.70 -14.50
N VAL A 223 6.84 6.25 -14.81
CA VAL A 223 5.88 5.63 -15.72
C VAL A 223 6.09 6.17 -17.13
N LYS A 224 6.24 5.27 -18.09
CA LYS A 224 6.38 5.58 -19.51
C LYS A 224 5.63 4.57 -20.36
N ASN A 225 4.93 5.03 -21.39
CA ASN A 225 4.16 4.15 -22.27
C ASN A 225 3.21 3.21 -21.53
N ASN A 226 2.51 3.73 -20.51
CA ASN A 226 1.57 3.00 -19.66
C ASN A 226 2.16 1.78 -18.94
N LYS A 227 3.44 1.85 -18.57
CA LYS A 227 4.18 0.83 -17.82
C LYS A 227 5.23 1.49 -16.91
N PRO A 228 5.60 0.86 -15.78
CA PRO A 228 6.81 1.24 -15.06
C PRO A 228 8.05 1.10 -15.94
N ASP A 229 8.80 2.18 -16.12
CA ASP A 229 10.13 2.14 -16.76
C ASP A 229 11.19 1.83 -15.71
N TRP A 230 11.43 0.53 -15.46
CA TRP A 230 12.34 0.09 -14.40
C TRP A 230 13.80 0.48 -14.64
N SER A 231 14.15 0.92 -15.86
CA SER A 231 15.49 1.48 -16.16
C SER A 231 15.73 2.81 -15.47
N THR A 232 14.65 3.51 -15.10
CA THR A 232 14.71 4.76 -14.32
C THR A 232 14.65 4.54 -12.81
N GLY A 233 14.60 3.28 -12.39
CA GLY A 233 14.37 2.89 -11.00
C GLY A 233 15.50 3.33 -10.08
N ILE A 234 15.15 4.08 -9.05
CA ILE A 234 16.05 4.46 -7.96
C ILE A 234 15.67 3.62 -6.75
N TYR A 235 16.61 2.81 -6.27
CA TYR A 235 16.47 1.99 -5.09
C TYR A 235 17.14 2.65 -3.89
N LYS A 236 16.43 2.74 -2.79
CA LYS A 236 16.99 3.22 -1.52
C LYS A 236 16.58 2.32 -0.38
N GLN A 237 17.56 1.90 0.40
CA GLN A 237 17.32 1.17 1.63
C GLN A 237 16.92 2.16 2.73
N LEU A 238 15.96 1.77 3.56
CA LEU A 238 15.56 2.53 4.73
C LEU A 238 16.44 2.17 5.93
N ASP A 239 16.78 3.16 6.75
CA ASP A 239 17.62 2.97 7.94
C ASP A 239 16.93 2.13 9.02
N ILE A 240 15.60 2.11 9.04
CA ILE A 240 14.81 1.33 9.97
C ILE A 240 14.16 0.15 9.27
N TYR A 241 14.57 -1.05 9.65
CA TYR A 241 13.85 -2.26 9.29
C TYR A 241 12.55 -2.37 10.06
N SER A 242 11.45 -2.46 9.34
CA SER A 242 10.14 -2.87 9.85
C SER A 242 9.36 -3.59 8.74
N GLN A 243 8.19 -4.12 9.09
CA GLN A 243 7.21 -4.54 8.10
C GLN A 243 6.46 -3.29 7.64
N TRP A 244 7.08 -2.53 6.73
CA TRP A 244 6.43 -1.41 6.07
C TRP A 244 5.46 -1.96 5.05
N GLU A 245 4.16 -1.63 5.20
CA GLU A 245 3.09 -2.22 4.41
C GLU A 245 2.41 -1.19 3.50
N ALA A 246 2.46 0.10 3.82
CA ALA A 246 1.83 1.09 2.96
C ALA A 246 2.72 2.30 2.68
N ILE A 247 2.49 2.93 1.52
CA ILE A 247 3.16 4.14 1.06
C ILE A 247 2.18 5.03 0.29
N HIS A 248 2.26 6.34 0.50
CA HIS A 248 1.44 7.32 -0.23
C HIS A 248 2.19 8.63 -0.45
N TRP A 249 2.06 9.22 -1.63
CA TRP A 249 2.57 10.57 -1.90
C TRP A 249 1.84 11.61 -1.04
N TYR A 250 2.59 12.35 -0.22
CA TYR A 250 2.05 13.25 0.82
C TYR A 250 2.58 14.67 0.66
N GLY A 251 1.88 15.46 -0.16
CA GLY A 251 2.33 16.81 -0.52
C GLY A 251 3.58 16.80 -1.41
N ALA A 252 4.15 17.97 -1.66
CA ALA A 252 5.24 18.11 -2.60
C ALA A 252 6.52 17.39 -2.13
N GLY A 253 6.89 16.34 -2.85
CA GLY A 253 8.16 15.64 -2.65
C GLY A 253 8.29 14.84 -1.36
N ARG A 254 7.19 14.47 -0.69
CA ARG A 254 7.20 13.63 0.51
C ARG A 254 6.38 12.37 0.31
N LEU A 255 6.75 11.33 1.04
CA LEU A 255 6.02 10.07 1.13
C LEU A 255 5.60 9.84 2.57
N LEU A 256 4.36 9.44 2.76
CA LEU A 256 3.84 8.91 4.02
C LEU A 256 3.96 7.40 3.94
N ILE A 257 4.48 6.77 4.98
CA ILE A 257 4.65 5.31 5.06
C ILE A 257 4.13 4.79 6.39
N THR A 258 3.56 3.59 6.41
CA THR A 258 3.15 2.93 7.64
C THR A 258 3.72 1.52 7.74
N ALA A 259 4.01 1.11 8.98
CA ALA A 259 4.48 -0.22 9.30
C ALA A 259 3.59 -0.87 10.35
N GLU A 260 3.37 -2.15 10.20
CA GLU A 260 2.72 -2.99 11.19
C GLU A 260 3.55 -3.13 12.47
N SER A 261 2.85 -3.48 13.56
CA SER A 261 3.51 -3.93 14.77
C SER A 261 4.10 -5.33 14.57
N ASN A 262 5.32 -5.52 15.06
CA ASN A 262 5.98 -6.80 15.08
C ASN A 262 6.68 -7.00 16.43
N PRO A 263 7.27 -8.17 16.74
CA PRO A 263 7.92 -8.41 18.03
C PRO A 263 9.04 -7.42 18.39
N LEU A 264 9.62 -6.73 17.39
CA LEU A 264 10.72 -5.80 17.58
C LEU A 264 10.26 -4.33 17.61
N ASN A 265 9.19 -4.01 16.88
CA ASN A 265 8.73 -2.63 16.68
C ASN A 265 7.21 -2.53 16.85
N LYS A 266 6.76 -1.40 17.41
CA LYS A 266 5.34 -1.02 17.40
C LYS A 266 4.94 -0.58 16.00
N ALA A 267 3.63 -0.53 15.72
CA ALA A 267 3.12 0.12 14.52
C ALA A 267 3.63 1.57 14.42
N MET A 268 4.05 1.96 13.25
CA MET A 268 4.69 3.26 13.01
C MET A 268 4.08 3.95 11.80
N ILE A 269 4.13 5.27 11.82
CA ILE A 269 3.95 6.10 10.64
C ILE A 269 5.21 6.95 10.45
N GLY A 270 5.66 7.11 9.22
CA GLY A 270 6.86 7.87 8.88
C GLY A 270 6.60 8.82 7.72
N ILE A 271 7.33 9.93 7.70
CA ILE A 271 7.36 10.86 6.57
C ILE A 271 8.78 10.83 5.98
N VAL A 272 8.88 10.50 4.71
CA VAL A 272 10.13 10.46 3.94
C VAL A 272 10.18 11.68 3.04
N ASP A 273 11.23 12.47 3.17
CA ASP A 273 11.55 13.54 2.21
C ASP A 273 12.30 12.92 1.03
N VAL A 274 11.68 12.96 -0.16
CA VAL A 274 12.23 12.31 -1.36
C VAL A 274 13.54 12.95 -1.80
N GLN A 275 13.70 14.29 -1.69
CA GLN A 275 14.94 14.93 -2.07
C GLN A 275 16.09 14.46 -1.18
N LYS A 276 15.87 14.45 0.14
CA LYS A 276 16.87 13.93 1.08
C LYS A 276 17.18 12.46 0.84
N LEU A 277 16.14 11.66 0.55
CA LEU A 277 16.32 10.24 0.21
C LEU A 277 17.21 10.07 -1.04
N LEU A 278 17.10 10.95 -2.04
CA LEU A 278 17.90 10.92 -3.24
C LEU A 278 19.34 11.40 -3.00
N ASP A 279 19.53 12.37 -2.12
CA ASP A 279 20.83 12.96 -1.78
C ASP A 279 21.72 12.03 -0.93
N THR A 280 21.16 10.99 -0.31
CA THR A 280 21.99 9.95 0.34
C THR A 280 22.72 9.17 -0.73
N GLY A 281 24.04 9.25 -0.68
CA GLY A 281 24.92 8.44 -1.52
C GLY A 281 24.64 6.94 -1.41
N GLU A 282 25.12 6.19 -2.40
CA GLU A 282 25.02 4.72 -2.46
C GLU A 282 25.53 4.04 -1.18
#